data_48c8f67a3a84e1ce7201636832135389
#
_entry.id   48c8f67a3a84e1ce7201636832135389
#
_cell.length_a   1.000
_cell.length_b   1.000
_cell.length_c   1.000
_cell.angle_alpha   90.00
_cell.angle_beta   90.00
_cell.angle_gamma   90.00
#
_symmetry.space_group_name_H-M   'P 1'
#
loop_
_entity.id
_entity.type
_entity.pdbx_description
1 polymer ?
#
loop_
_entity_poly.entity_id
_entity_poly.type
_entity_poly.pdbx_seq_one_letter_code
_entity_poly.pdbx_strand_id
1 'polypeptide(L)'
;MNTPNFSDIYTLYFEDVYKYLLALCHDEELAEELAQDTFFKAMKSYENFRGDCKITTWLCQIAKHSFFLYEKHRKRNIDLNSVENEIVDTNSIEILLGQRE
;
A
#
# COMPACT_ATOMS: atom_id res chain seq x y z
N MET A 1 3.20 4.65 -27.74
CA MET A 1 2.89 4.63 -27.31
C MET A 1 2.57 4.53 -26.52
N ASN A 2 2.75 4.38 -26.08
CA ASN A 2 2.10 4.28 -25.51
C ASN A 2 2.16 4.02 -24.18
N THR A 3 1.81 4.83 -23.22
CA THR A 3 1.62 4.56 -21.82
C THR A 3 0.58 3.47 -21.68
N PRO A 4 0.91 2.37 -21.03
CA PRO A 4 -0.11 1.36 -20.80
C PRO A 4 -1.20 1.92 -19.92
N ASN A 5 -2.42 1.49 -20.15
CA ASN A 5 -3.47 1.94 -19.26
C ASN A 5 -3.35 1.14 -17.95
N PHE A 6 -4.07 1.59 -16.92
CA PHE A 6 -3.88 1.01 -15.61
C PHE A 6 -4.36 -0.44 -15.53
N SER A 7 -5.31 -0.79 -16.34
CA SER A 7 -5.78 -2.17 -16.39
C SER A 7 -4.66 -3.12 -16.77
N ASP A 8 -3.80 -2.71 -17.71
CA ASP A 8 -2.64 -3.51 -18.08
C ASP A 8 -1.66 -3.63 -16.93
N ILE A 9 -1.47 -2.55 -16.21
CA ILE A 9 -0.54 -2.56 -15.07
C ILE A 9 -1.03 -3.52 -14.01
N TYR A 10 -2.32 -3.54 -13.75
CA TYR A 10 -2.88 -4.49 -12.80
C TYR A 10 -2.57 -5.93 -13.24
N THR A 11 -2.86 -6.23 -14.49
CA THR A 11 -2.67 -7.58 -15.00
C THR A 11 -1.21 -8.01 -14.96
N LEU A 12 -0.31 -7.11 -15.32
CA LEU A 12 1.11 -7.44 -15.41
C LEU A 12 1.76 -7.59 -14.04
N TYR A 13 1.34 -6.80 -13.07
CA TYR A 13 2.12 -6.70 -11.84
C TYR A 13 1.39 -7.17 -10.59
N PHE A 14 0.14 -7.60 -10.72
CA PHE A 14 -0.60 -8.00 -9.53
C PHE A 14 0.11 -9.13 -8.78
N GLU A 15 0.59 -10.11 -9.52
CA GLU A 15 1.22 -11.25 -8.87
C GLU A 15 2.49 -10.85 -8.14
N ASP A 16 3.25 -9.95 -8.73
CA ASP A 16 4.47 -9.48 -8.07
C ASP A 16 4.15 -8.78 -6.75
N VAL A 17 3.14 -7.93 -6.75
CA VAL A 17 2.74 -7.22 -5.55
C VAL A 17 2.17 -8.20 -4.54
N TYR A 18 1.38 -9.14 -4.99
CA TYR A 18 0.81 -10.15 -4.11
C TYR A 18 1.91 -10.94 -3.41
N LYS A 19 2.91 -11.39 -4.17
CA LYS A 19 4.00 -12.16 -3.58
C LYS A 19 4.78 -11.33 -2.58
N TYR A 20 5.00 -10.07 -2.89
CA TYR A 20 5.68 -9.19 -1.96
C TYR A 20 4.92 -9.08 -0.64
N LEU A 21 3.62 -8.87 -0.73
CA LEU A 21 2.79 -8.75 0.46
C LEU A 21 2.70 -10.08 1.22
N LEU A 22 2.64 -11.17 0.48
CA LEU A 22 2.61 -12.49 1.13
C LEU A 22 3.87 -12.72 1.94
N ALA A 23 5.00 -12.28 1.44
CA ALA A 23 6.25 -12.39 2.18
C ALA A 23 6.22 -11.56 3.45
N LEU A 24 5.47 -10.46 3.45
CA LEU A 24 5.38 -9.62 4.63
C LEU A 24 4.40 -10.16 5.67
N CYS A 25 3.26 -10.63 5.23
CA CYS A 25 2.18 -10.94 6.17
C CYS A 25 1.95 -12.44 6.37
N HIS A 26 2.45 -13.28 5.47
CA HIS A 26 2.34 -14.73 5.58
C HIS A 26 0.89 -15.21 5.66
N ASP A 27 -0.01 -14.50 4.98
CA ASP A 27 -1.44 -14.78 5.00
C ASP A 27 -1.98 -14.52 3.61
N GLU A 28 -2.44 -15.58 2.94
CA GLU A 28 -2.85 -15.46 1.54
C GLU A 28 -4.04 -14.53 1.36
N GLU A 29 -5.03 -14.66 2.22
CA GLU A 29 -6.21 -13.81 2.10
C GLU A 29 -5.87 -12.35 2.34
N LEU A 30 -5.06 -12.10 3.36
CA LEU A 30 -4.66 -10.74 3.65
C LEU A 30 -3.80 -10.17 2.54
N ALA A 31 -2.89 -10.98 2.02
CA ALA A 31 -2.03 -10.50 0.93
C ALA A 31 -2.86 -10.12 -0.28
N GLU A 32 -3.88 -10.90 -0.59
CA GLU A 32 -4.74 -10.57 -1.73
C GLU A 32 -5.51 -9.29 -1.47
N GLU A 33 -6.04 -9.14 -0.28
CA GLU A 33 -6.79 -7.94 0.07
C GLU A 33 -5.91 -6.70 0.00
N LEU A 34 -4.71 -6.80 0.54
CA LEU A 34 -3.78 -5.68 0.52
C LEU A 34 -3.30 -5.38 -0.89
N ALA A 35 -3.14 -6.41 -1.72
CA ALA A 35 -2.74 -6.19 -3.10
C ALA A 35 -3.82 -5.41 -3.85
N GLN A 36 -5.08 -5.79 -3.66
CA GLN A 36 -6.16 -5.05 -4.30
C GLN A 36 -6.20 -3.61 -3.82
N ASP A 37 -6.03 -3.40 -2.53
CA ASP A 37 -5.98 -2.05 -1.99
C ASP A 37 -4.83 -1.25 -2.57
N THR A 38 -3.69 -1.90 -2.74
CA THR A 38 -2.53 -1.28 -3.34
C THR A 38 -2.83 -0.75 -4.73
N PHE A 39 -3.46 -1.59 -5.55
CA PHE A 39 -3.75 -1.18 -6.92
C PHE A 39 -4.84 -0.12 -6.98
N PHE A 40 -5.78 -0.16 -6.04
CA PHE A 40 -6.76 0.90 -5.98
C PHE A 40 -6.10 2.25 -5.69
N LYS A 41 -5.19 2.27 -4.73
CA LYS A 41 -4.46 3.49 -4.40
C LYS A 41 -3.55 3.91 -5.54
N ALA A 42 -2.92 2.94 -6.18
CA ALA A 42 -2.04 3.24 -7.30
C ALA A 42 -2.81 3.86 -8.44
N MET A 43 -4.01 3.36 -8.70
CA MET A 43 -4.82 3.90 -9.78
C MET A 43 -5.11 5.37 -9.55
N LYS A 44 -5.41 5.72 -8.32
CA LYS A 44 -5.70 7.11 -7.99
C LYS A 44 -4.49 8.01 -8.16
N SER A 45 -3.30 7.46 -8.00
CA SER A 45 -2.08 8.25 -8.02
C SER A 45 -1.29 8.09 -9.31
N TYR A 46 -1.81 7.33 -10.26
CA TYR A 46 -1.02 6.97 -11.42
C TYR A 46 -0.60 8.19 -12.24
N GLU A 47 -1.44 9.18 -12.29
CA GLU A 47 -1.11 10.37 -13.04
C GLU A 47 0.09 11.10 -12.45
N ASN A 48 0.35 10.89 -11.18
CA ASN A 48 1.49 11.52 -10.52
C ASN A 48 2.75 10.70 -10.60
N PHE A 49 2.67 9.51 -11.16
CA PHE A 49 3.85 8.67 -11.31
C PHE A 49 4.73 9.23 -12.41
N ARG A 50 5.96 9.55 -12.08
CA ARG A 50 6.84 10.24 -13.01
C ARG A 50 7.83 9.34 -13.70
N GLY A 51 7.85 8.06 -13.36
CA GLY A 51 8.82 7.17 -13.95
C GLY A 51 10.21 7.29 -13.35
N ASP A 52 10.32 7.90 -12.20
CA ASP A 52 11.61 8.03 -11.52
C ASP A 52 12.14 6.69 -11.05
N CYS A 53 11.29 5.70 -10.93
CA CYS A 53 11.69 4.37 -10.54
C CYS A 53 10.86 3.38 -11.34
N LYS A 54 11.21 2.12 -11.20
CA LYS A 54 10.44 1.09 -11.87
C LYS A 54 9.04 1.06 -11.28
N ILE A 55 8.07 0.73 -12.13
CA ILE A 55 6.69 0.72 -11.67
C ILE A 55 6.49 -0.32 -10.58
N THR A 56 7.19 -1.44 -10.62
CA THR A 56 7.08 -2.42 -9.55
C THR A 56 7.58 -1.87 -8.23
N THR A 57 8.65 -1.09 -8.26
CA THR A 57 9.16 -0.46 -7.05
C THR A 57 8.11 0.49 -6.47
N TRP A 58 7.50 1.28 -7.33
CA TRP A 58 6.48 2.23 -6.92
C TRP A 58 5.29 1.50 -6.30
N LEU A 59 4.85 0.42 -6.96
CA LEU A 59 3.72 -0.35 -6.45
C LEU A 59 4.06 -0.99 -5.10
N CYS A 60 5.27 -1.50 -4.95
CA CYS A 60 5.66 -2.12 -3.70
C CYS A 60 5.74 -1.12 -2.56
N GLN A 61 6.11 0.12 -2.86
CA GLN A 61 6.09 1.16 -1.83
C GLN A 61 4.68 1.40 -1.34
N ILE A 62 3.72 1.44 -2.26
CA ILE A 62 2.32 1.60 -1.87
C ILE A 62 1.87 0.39 -1.06
N ALA A 63 2.26 -0.80 -1.50
CA ALA A 63 1.89 -2.02 -0.80
C ALA A 63 2.44 -2.03 0.62
N LYS A 64 3.67 -1.61 0.79
CA LYS A 64 4.29 -1.55 2.10
C LYS A 64 3.51 -0.62 3.02
N HIS A 65 3.09 0.52 2.50
CA HIS A 65 2.29 1.45 3.27
C HIS A 65 0.96 0.83 3.67
N SER A 66 0.31 0.15 2.75
CA SER A 66 -0.95 -0.50 3.06
C SER A 66 -0.78 -1.53 4.17
N PHE A 67 0.31 -2.29 4.11
CA PHE A 67 0.59 -3.28 5.13
C PHE A 67 0.83 -2.61 6.49
N PHE A 68 1.60 -1.54 6.52
CA PHE A 68 1.85 -0.85 7.78
C PHE A 68 0.57 -0.27 8.37
N LEU A 69 -0.29 0.28 7.54
CA LEU A 69 -1.56 0.79 8.03
C LEU A 69 -2.42 -0.33 8.61
N TYR A 70 -2.42 -1.47 7.93
CA TYR A 70 -3.17 -2.61 8.42
C TYR A 70 -2.66 -3.03 9.79
N GLU A 71 -1.34 -3.13 9.93
CA GLU A 71 -0.76 -3.55 11.20
C GLU A 71 -1.11 -2.57 12.31
N LYS A 72 -1.08 -1.29 11.99
CA LYS A 72 -1.40 -0.30 12.99
C LYS A 72 -2.85 -0.41 13.44
N HIS A 73 -3.75 -0.60 12.51
CA HIS A 73 -5.17 -0.76 12.84
C HIS A 73 -5.40 -2.04 13.64
N ARG A 74 -4.70 -3.09 13.31
CA ARG A 74 -4.82 -4.33 14.04
C ARG A 74 -4.39 -4.17 15.49
N LYS A 75 -3.27 -3.50 15.69
CA LYS A 75 -2.78 -3.25 17.05
C LYS A 75 -3.74 -2.39 17.84
N ARG A 76 -4.33 -1.40 17.18
CA ARG A 76 -5.30 -0.54 17.83
C ARG A 76 -6.50 -1.34 18.32
N ASN A 77 -6.98 -2.25 17.50
CA ASN A 77 -8.13 -3.07 17.89
C ASN A 77 -7.80 -3.98 19.04
N ILE A 78 -6.56 -4.45 19.12
CA ILE A 78 -6.15 -5.34 20.19
C ILE A 78 -5.96 -4.58 21.49
N ASP A 79 -5.36 -3.40 21.42
CA ASP A 79 -5.02 -2.63 22.61
C ASP A 79 -5.93 -1.42 22.69
N LEU A 80 -7.08 -1.61 23.28
CA LEU A 80 -8.05 -0.54 23.43
C LEU A 80 -7.57 0.57 24.35
N ASN A 81 -6.63 0.27 25.23
CA ASN A 81 -6.14 1.25 26.18
C ASN A 81 -5.23 2.28 25.54
N SER A 82 -4.83 2.07 24.30
CA SER A 82 -3.89 2.95 23.62
C SER A 82 -4.57 3.83 22.59
N VAL A 83 -5.87 4.03 22.72
CA VAL A 83 -6.61 4.76 21.71
C VAL A 83 -6.05 6.16 21.50
N GLU A 84 -5.74 6.85 22.57
CA GLU A 84 -5.21 8.22 22.43
C GLU A 84 -3.88 8.23 21.72
N ASN A 85 -3.03 7.29 22.06
CA ASN A 85 -1.74 7.19 21.37
C ASN A 85 -1.92 6.89 19.91
N GLU A 86 -2.93 6.10 19.59
CA GLU A 86 -3.18 5.75 18.21
C GLU A 86 -3.56 6.97 17.38
N ILE A 87 -4.29 7.88 17.98
CA ILE A 87 -4.66 9.10 17.26
C ILE A 87 -3.41 9.88 16.88
N VAL A 88 -2.46 9.99 17.80
CA VAL A 88 -1.21 10.67 17.50
C VAL A 88 -0.46 9.97 16.39
N ASP A 89 -0.42 8.65 16.44
CA ASP A 89 0.25 7.88 15.43
C ASP A 89 -0.38 8.08 14.07
N THR A 90 -1.69 8.21 14.03
CA THR A 90 -2.37 8.45 12.77
C THR A 90 -1.91 9.75 12.13
N ASN A 91 -1.74 10.78 12.94
CA ASN A 91 -1.22 12.03 12.42
C ASN A 91 0.17 11.86 11.84
N SER A 92 1.01 11.08 12.50
CA SER A 92 2.35 10.82 11.98
C SER A 92 2.29 10.15 10.63
N ILE A 93 1.38 9.21 10.46
CA ILE A 93 1.25 8.52 9.18
C ILE A 93 0.81 9.49 8.10
N GLU A 94 -0.12 10.37 8.42
CA GLU A 94 -0.57 11.34 7.44
C GLU A 94 0.56 12.25 7.00
N ILE A 95 1.39 12.64 7.94
CA ILE A 95 2.55 13.48 7.62
C ILE A 95 3.48 12.73 6.69
N LEU A 96 3.73 11.46 6.97
CA LEU A 96 4.60 10.67 6.12
C LEU A 96 4.03 10.53 4.71
N LEU A 97 2.72 10.32 4.62
CA LEU A 97 2.10 10.20 3.31
C LEU A 97 2.21 11.49 2.54
N GLY A 98 2.04 12.62 3.23
CA GLY A 98 2.17 13.91 2.57
C GLY A 98 3.55 14.13 2.04
N GLN A 99 4.54 13.70 2.77
CA GLN A 99 5.91 13.87 2.34
C GLN A 99 6.25 13.05 1.12
N ARG A 100 5.54 11.97 0.92
CA ARG A 100 5.82 11.10 -0.21
C ARG A 100 5.38 11.70 -1.53
N GLU A 101 4.56 12.68 -1.47
CA GLU A 101 4.11 13.32 -2.69
C GLU A 101 5.05 14.39 -3.11
#